data_f7f4add77b1855941921b70f0faa3147
#
_entry.id   f7f4add77b1855941921b70f0faa3147
#
_cell.length_a   1.000
_cell.length_b   1.000
_cell.length_c   1.000
_cell.angle_alpha   90.00
_cell.angle_beta   90.00
_cell.angle_gamma   90.00
#
_symmetry.space_group_name_H-M   'P 1'
#
loop_
_entity.id
_entity.type
_entity.pdbx_description
1 polymer ?
#
loop_
_entity_poly.entity_id
_entity_poly.type
_entity_poly.pdbx_seq_one_letter_code
_entity_poly.pdbx_strand_id
1 'polypeptide(L)'
;VKFRRSGDGFMRCSDGHVRWGIYGAAGVLFFVREAGGIAVMLQKRSAFAHEGGTWSCAGGALDEGESVYDAALREASEEVGAVPADHQLVGRYVFSPATDWTYTTVVIEVGTRFGSSMNFETDAVDWVPTTDVDHRPLHAGFAAAWPHLRAIIDAAAAA
;
A
#
# COMPACT_ATOMS: atom_id res chain seq x y z
N VAL A 1 25.16 -10.64 10.28
CA VAL A 1 23.72 -10.43 9.97
C VAL A 1 23.07 -9.79 11.18
N LYS A 2 22.65 -8.55 11.04
CA LYS A 2 21.80 -7.92 12.08
C LYS A 2 20.41 -8.49 11.98
N PHE A 3 19.98 -9.21 13.01
CA PHE A 3 18.58 -9.59 13.14
C PHE A 3 17.78 -8.36 13.50
N ARG A 4 16.82 -7.97 12.64
CA ARG A 4 15.86 -6.93 12.94
C ARG A 4 14.72 -7.54 13.75
N ARG A 5 14.24 -6.80 14.74
CA ARG A 5 13.00 -7.18 15.41
C ARG A 5 11.85 -6.97 14.46
N SER A 6 10.94 -7.95 14.41
CA SER A 6 9.67 -7.78 13.70
C SER A 6 8.86 -6.66 14.33
N GLY A 7 8.24 -5.86 13.49
CA GLY A 7 7.27 -4.85 13.92
C GLY A 7 5.86 -5.37 14.01
N ASP A 8 5.63 -6.66 13.75
CA ASP A 8 4.30 -7.26 13.83
C ASP A 8 3.80 -7.24 15.26
N GLY A 9 2.67 -6.61 15.46
CA GLY A 9 2.05 -6.47 16.77
C GLY A 9 1.16 -5.26 16.85
N PHE A 10 0.25 -5.29 17.81
CA PHE A 10 -0.62 -4.15 18.11
C PHE A 10 0.06 -3.21 19.10
N MET A 11 -0.13 -1.92 18.88
CA MET A 11 0.25 -0.91 19.87
C MET A 11 -0.89 0.07 20.10
N ARG A 12 -0.98 0.55 21.34
CA ARG A 12 -1.85 1.69 21.68
C ARG A 12 -1.11 2.98 21.34
N CYS A 13 -1.63 3.72 20.38
CA CYS A 13 -1.05 4.97 19.94
C CYS A 13 -1.41 6.13 20.88
N SER A 14 -0.69 7.24 20.77
CA SER A 14 -0.87 8.41 21.64
C SER A 14 -2.27 9.04 21.56
N ASP A 15 -3.00 8.80 20.49
CA ASP A 15 -4.41 9.23 20.33
C ASP A 15 -5.42 8.27 20.98
N GLY A 16 -4.96 7.19 21.63
CA GLY A 16 -5.78 6.21 22.30
C GLY A 16 -6.27 5.06 21.45
N HIS A 17 -6.05 5.09 20.13
CA HIS A 17 -6.43 4.00 19.23
C HIS A 17 -5.34 2.92 19.17
N VAL A 18 -5.78 1.67 19.00
CA VAL A 18 -4.88 0.53 18.80
C VAL A 18 -4.68 0.30 17.30
N ARG A 19 -3.40 0.17 16.88
CA ARG A 19 -3.05 -0.06 15.49
C ARG A 19 -2.00 -1.14 15.35
N TRP A 20 -1.97 -1.77 14.18
CA TRP A 20 -0.97 -2.77 13.84
C TRP A 20 0.32 -2.11 13.38
N GLY A 21 1.45 -2.58 13.92
CA GLY A 21 2.78 -2.11 13.59
C GLY A 21 3.40 -1.30 14.72
N ILE A 22 4.24 -1.94 15.53
CA ILE A 22 4.87 -1.27 16.70
C ILE A 22 5.92 -0.23 16.30
N TYR A 23 6.42 -0.28 15.06
CA TYR A 23 7.31 0.73 14.47
C TYR A 23 6.63 1.54 13.36
N GLY A 24 5.29 1.51 13.28
CA GLY A 24 4.53 2.09 12.21
C GLY A 24 4.28 1.09 11.08
N ALA A 25 3.67 1.59 10.01
CA ALA A 25 3.31 0.76 8.87
C ALA A 25 3.56 1.50 7.55
N ALA A 26 3.71 0.74 6.48
CA ALA A 26 3.92 1.28 5.14
C ALA A 26 3.18 0.45 4.09
N GLY A 27 2.77 1.11 3.03
CA GLY A 27 2.17 0.45 1.87
C GLY A 27 2.69 1.03 0.57
N VAL A 28 2.34 0.41 -0.53
CA VAL A 28 2.70 0.87 -1.86
C VAL A 28 1.51 0.80 -2.80
N LEU A 29 1.30 1.90 -3.52
CA LEU A 29 0.35 1.96 -4.62
C LEU A 29 1.14 2.00 -5.93
N PHE A 30 1.03 0.93 -6.70
CA PHE A 30 1.62 0.87 -8.04
C PHE A 30 0.65 1.44 -9.06
N PHE A 31 1.17 2.19 -10.02
CA PHE A 31 0.37 2.62 -11.17
C PHE A 31 1.14 2.41 -12.47
N VAL A 32 0.40 2.30 -13.57
CA VAL A 32 0.91 2.12 -14.92
C VAL A 32 0.19 3.08 -15.85
N ARG A 33 0.95 3.71 -16.77
CA ARG A 33 0.37 4.50 -17.85
C ARG A 33 0.18 3.62 -19.09
N GLU A 34 -1.03 3.59 -19.58
CA GLU A 34 -1.41 2.79 -20.75
C GLU A 34 -2.15 3.66 -21.75
N ALA A 35 -2.35 3.16 -22.97
CA ALA A 35 -3.04 3.89 -24.04
C ALA A 35 -4.45 4.36 -23.63
N GLY A 36 -5.15 3.57 -22.82
CA GLY A 36 -6.50 3.89 -22.33
C GLY A 36 -6.55 4.77 -21.10
N GLY A 37 -5.41 5.13 -20.50
CA GLY A 37 -5.32 5.93 -19.27
C GLY A 37 -4.44 5.29 -18.22
N ILE A 38 -4.64 5.68 -16.97
CA ILE A 38 -3.83 5.22 -15.83
C ILE A 38 -4.62 4.17 -15.05
N ALA A 39 -3.95 3.07 -14.72
CA ALA A 39 -4.49 2.04 -13.85
C ALA A 39 -3.62 1.88 -12.60
N VAL A 40 -4.23 1.55 -11.48
CA VAL A 40 -3.57 1.26 -10.21
C VAL A 40 -3.79 -0.19 -9.82
N MET A 41 -2.79 -0.77 -9.14
CA MET A 41 -2.93 -2.12 -8.59
C MET A 41 -3.65 -2.06 -7.25
N LEU A 42 -4.77 -2.77 -7.15
CA LEU A 42 -5.47 -3.00 -5.89
C LEU A 42 -5.49 -4.48 -5.58
N GLN A 43 -5.50 -4.79 -4.29
CA GLN A 43 -5.68 -6.15 -3.81
C GLN A 43 -6.94 -6.26 -2.97
N LYS A 44 -7.64 -7.35 -3.15
CA LYS A 44 -8.83 -7.69 -2.36
C LYS A 44 -8.38 -8.39 -1.09
N ARG A 45 -8.76 -7.83 0.06
CA ARG A 45 -8.44 -8.40 1.36
C ARG A 45 -9.23 -9.71 1.55
N SER A 46 -8.57 -10.71 2.14
CA SER A 46 -9.21 -12.00 2.45
C SER A 46 -10.51 -11.78 3.23
N ALA A 47 -11.52 -12.61 2.96
CA ALA A 47 -12.79 -12.59 3.67
C ALA A 47 -12.64 -12.79 5.19
N PHE A 48 -11.53 -13.38 5.64
CA PHE A 48 -11.21 -13.61 7.04
C PHE A 48 -10.40 -12.48 7.69
N ALA A 49 -9.93 -11.51 6.91
CA ALA A 49 -9.17 -10.37 7.41
C ALA A 49 -10.10 -9.28 7.94
N HIS A 50 -9.53 -8.33 8.72
CA HIS A 50 -10.23 -7.10 9.08
C HIS A 50 -10.66 -6.34 7.82
N GLU A 51 -11.91 -5.89 7.76
CA GLU A 51 -12.52 -5.34 6.54
C GLU A 51 -12.36 -6.26 5.33
N GLY A 52 -12.58 -7.57 5.54
CA GLY A 52 -12.49 -8.59 4.49
C GLY A 52 -13.40 -8.29 3.31
N GLY A 53 -12.93 -8.64 2.11
CA GLY A 53 -13.65 -8.38 0.87
C GLY A 53 -13.51 -6.95 0.34
N THR A 54 -12.86 -6.05 1.07
CA THR A 54 -12.55 -4.69 0.59
C THR A 54 -11.22 -4.65 -0.14
N TRP A 55 -11.03 -3.59 -0.93
CA TRP A 55 -9.84 -3.40 -1.75
C TRP A 55 -8.93 -2.32 -1.15
N SER A 56 -7.64 -2.56 -1.22
CA SER A 56 -6.60 -1.64 -0.76
C SER A 56 -5.31 -1.86 -1.55
N CYS A 57 -4.25 -1.14 -1.21
CA CYS A 57 -2.91 -1.45 -1.74
C CYS A 57 -2.15 -2.39 -0.80
N ALA A 58 -1.04 -2.95 -1.29
CA ALA A 58 -0.16 -3.81 -0.51
C ALA A 58 0.52 -3.03 0.62
N GLY A 59 0.71 -3.65 1.77
CA GLY A 59 1.39 -3.01 2.89
C GLY A 59 1.37 -3.85 4.15
N GLY A 60 2.07 -3.36 5.16
CA GLY A 60 2.18 -3.99 6.47
C GLY A 60 3.08 -3.23 7.42
N ALA A 61 3.42 -3.86 8.53
CA ALA A 61 4.24 -3.27 9.58
C ALA A 61 5.69 -3.10 9.15
N LEU A 62 6.33 -2.00 9.59
CA LEU A 62 7.77 -1.86 9.51
C LEU A 62 8.45 -2.78 10.51
N ASP A 63 9.58 -3.36 10.13
CA ASP A 63 10.51 -3.98 11.08
C ASP A 63 11.42 -2.92 11.70
N GLU A 64 12.07 -3.25 12.81
CA GLU A 64 12.96 -2.32 13.52
C GLU A 64 14.05 -1.76 12.61
N GLY A 65 14.12 -0.43 12.50
CA GLY A 65 15.13 0.26 11.69
C GLY A 65 14.93 0.17 10.18
N GLU A 66 13.82 -0.39 9.73
CA GLU A 66 13.49 -0.49 8.30
C GLU A 66 12.95 0.86 7.80
N SER A 67 13.33 1.26 6.59
CA SER A 67 12.72 2.43 5.94
C SER A 67 11.30 2.12 5.47
N VAL A 68 10.47 3.14 5.34
CA VAL A 68 9.10 2.96 4.80
C VAL A 68 9.12 2.41 3.38
N TYR A 69 10.08 2.85 2.56
CA TYR A 69 10.24 2.35 1.19
C TYR A 69 10.58 0.85 1.17
N ASP A 70 11.56 0.44 1.96
CA ASP A 70 11.97 -0.97 2.03
C ASP A 70 10.86 -1.86 2.59
N ALA A 71 10.15 -1.39 3.62
CA ALA A 71 9.01 -2.11 4.19
C ALA A 71 7.88 -2.28 3.16
N ALA A 72 7.55 -1.22 2.43
CA ALA A 72 6.50 -1.25 1.42
C ALA A 72 6.83 -2.26 0.31
N LEU A 73 8.07 -2.27 -0.19
CA LEU A 73 8.49 -3.21 -1.24
C LEU A 73 8.56 -4.66 -0.73
N ARG A 74 9.03 -4.85 0.50
CA ARG A 74 9.06 -6.19 1.12
C ARG A 74 7.65 -6.76 1.25
N GLU A 75 6.73 -5.99 1.82
CA GLU A 75 5.34 -6.41 1.97
C GLU A 75 4.68 -6.67 0.60
N ALA A 76 4.95 -5.83 -0.40
CA ALA A 76 4.44 -6.05 -1.75
C ALA A 76 4.95 -7.36 -2.33
N SER A 77 6.22 -7.67 -2.18
CA SER A 77 6.79 -8.92 -2.70
C SER A 77 6.16 -10.16 -2.06
N GLU A 78 5.78 -10.06 -0.78
CA GLU A 78 5.11 -11.14 -0.04
C GLU A 78 3.65 -11.32 -0.47
N GLU A 79 2.96 -10.21 -0.78
CA GLU A 79 1.52 -10.21 -1.02
C GLU A 79 1.13 -10.33 -2.49
N VAL A 80 1.88 -9.68 -3.38
CA VAL A 80 1.52 -9.58 -4.81
C VAL A 80 2.62 -10.05 -5.77
N GLY A 81 3.78 -10.41 -5.26
CA GLY A 81 4.89 -10.92 -6.04
C GLY A 81 6.00 -9.91 -6.27
N ALA A 82 7.07 -10.36 -6.95
CA ALA A 82 8.28 -9.57 -7.16
C ALA A 82 7.97 -8.26 -7.89
N VAL A 83 8.44 -7.15 -7.34
CA VAL A 83 8.31 -5.83 -7.95
C VAL A 83 9.24 -5.76 -9.17
N PRO A 84 8.74 -5.33 -10.34
CA PRO A 84 9.59 -5.18 -11.53
C PRO A 84 10.78 -4.24 -11.26
N ALA A 85 11.95 -4.56 -11.84
CA ALA A 85 13.11 -3.70 -11.73
C ALA A 85 12.88 -2.32 -12.37
N ASP A 86 12.07 -2.28 -13.43
CA ASP A 86 11.65 -1.03 -14.08
C ASP A 86 10.50 -0.42 -13.29
N HIS A 87 10.86 0.34 -12.26
CA HIS A 87 9.91 1.09 -11.46
C HIS A 87 10.53 2.40 -10.98
N GLN A 88 9.69 3.38 -10.68
CA GLN A 88 10.11 4.69 -10.23
C GLN A 88 9.23 5.19 -9.09
N LEU A 89 9.85 5.54 -7.96
CA LEU A 89 9.18 6.22 -6.86
C LEU A 89 8.84 7.65 -7.30
N VAL A 90 7.56 8.02 -7.25
CA VAL A 90 7.10 9.37 -7.67
C VAL A 90 6.58 10.20 -6.52
N GLY A 91 6.29 9.63 -5.38
CA GLY A 91 5.83 10.37 -4.21
C GLY A 91 5.38 9.47 -3.07
N ARG A 92 4.91 10.11 -2.01
CA ARG A 92 4.39 9.41 -0.83
C ARG A 92 3.33 10.25 -0.14
N TYR A 93 2.44 9.57 0.56
CA TYR A 93 1.45 10.17 1.44
C TYR A 93 1.60 9.59 2.85
N VAL A 94 1.74 10.47 3.84
CA VAL A 94 1.91 10.06 5.24
C VAL A 94 0.62 10.34 6.00
N PHE A 95 -0.01 9.27 6.49
CA PHE A 95 -1.10 9.36 7.45
C PHE A 95 -0.52 9.35 8.85
N SER A 96 -0.69 10.45 9.58
CA SER A 96 -0.09 10.66 10.91
C SER A 96 -1.17 11.02 11.93
N PRO A 97 -1.96 10.02 12.41
CA PRO A 97 -3.08 10.28 13.33
C PRO A 97 -2.60 10.47 14.78
N ALA A 98 -1.37 10.10 15.08
CA ALA A 98 -0.78 10.15 16.42
C ALA A 98 0.69 10.55 16.31
N THR A 99 1.28 11.00 17.42
CA THR A 99 2.68 11.44 17.44
C THR A 99 3.66 10.26 17.37
N ASP A 100 3.22 9.06 17.70
CA ASP A 100 4.05 7.86 17.83
C ASP A 100 3.71 6.77 16.79
N TRP A 101 2.84 7.05 15.81
CA TRP A 101 2.48 6.09 14.79
C TRP A 101 2.15 6.79 13.47
N THR A 102 2.67 6.23 12.36
CA THR A 102 2.35 6.68 11.01
C THR A 102 2.11 5.49 10.09
N TYR A 103 1.30 5.73 9.06
CA TYR A 103 1.19 4.86 7.89
C TYR A 103 1.61 5.65 6.65
N THR A 104 2.67 5.22 6.01
CA THR A 104 3.17 5.89 4.79
C THR A 104 2.87 5.02 3.58
N THR A 105 2.16 5.58 2.60
CA THR A 105 1.96 4.93 1.31
C THR A 105 2.90 5.55 0.28
N VAL A 106 3.82 4.75 -0.26
CA VAL A 106 4.67 5.18 -1.37
C VAL A 106 3.94 4.93 -2.69
N VAL A 107 4.12 5.84 -3.65
CA VAL A 107 3.51 5.76 -4.98
C VAL A 107 4.59 5.47 -6.00
N ILE A 108 4.44 4.36 -6.71
CA ILE A 108 5.47 3.85 -7.63
C ILE A 108 4.87 3.62 -9.02
N GLU A 109 5.50 4.21 -10.02
CA GLU A 109 5.18 3.94 -11.41
C GLU A 109 5.92 2.68 -11.90
N VAL A 110 5.22 1.80 -12.59
CA VAL A 110 5.80 0.63 -13.27
C VAL A 110 5.56 0.71 -14.77
N GLY A 111 6.41 0.07 -15.55
CA GLY A 111 6.32 0.08 -17.00
C GLY A 111 5.23 -0.84 -17.57
N THR A 112 4.93 -1.93 -16.86
CA THR A 112 3.95 -2.93 -17.27
C THR A 112 3.21 -3.47 -16.06
N ARG A 113 1.99 -3.99 -16.31
CA ARG A 113 1.23 -4.68 -15.27
C ARG A 113 1.98 -5.92 -14.79
N PHE A 114 1.87 -6.19 -13.51
CA PHE A 114 2.44 -7.37 -12.85
C PHE A 114 1.58 -7.77 -11.67
N GLY A 115 1.95 -8.86 -11.01
CA GLY A 115 1.37 -9.23 -9.73
C GLY A 115 0.25 -10.25 -9.83
N SER A 116 0.11 -10.98 -8.73
CA SER A 116 -0.95 -11.95 -8.49
C SER A 116 -1.07 -12.16 -6.99
N SER A 117 -2.16 -12.79 -6.52
CA SER A 117 -2.27 -13.17 -5.12
C SER A 117 -1.20 -14.21 -4.77
N MET A 118 -0.34 -13.90 -3.80
CA MET A 118 0.80 -14.73 -3.39
C MET A 118 0.57 -15.47 -2.08
N ASN A 119 -0.42 -15.05 -1.28
CA ASN A 119 -0.71 -15.68 0.00
C ASN A 119 -2.21 -15.63 0.32
N PHE A 120 -2.61 -16.31 1.40
CA PHE A 120 -4.02 -16.41 1.79
C PHE A 120 -4.62 -15.12 2.37
N GLU A 121 -3.83 -14.10 2.63
CA GLU A 121 -4.32 -12.80 3.13
C GLU A 121 -4.89 -11.94 2.00
N THR A 122 -4.59 -12.29 0.76
CA THR A 122 -5.00 -11.56 -0.44
C THR A 122 -5.80 -12.49 -1.34
N ASP A 123 -7.10 -12.22 -1.52
CA ASP A 123 -7.98 -13.05 -2.36
C ASP A 123 -7.78 -12.80 -3.86
N ALA A 124 -7.46 -11.57 -4.24
CA ALA A 124 -7.31 -11.19 -5.64
C ALA A 124 -6.42 -9.95 -5.78
N VAL A 125 -5.82 -9.82 -6.96
CA VAL A 125 -5.08 -8.61 -7.39
C VAL A 125 -5.70 -8.17 -8.71
N ASP A 126 -5.95 -6.87 -8.86
CA ASP A 126 -6.53 -6.32 -10.08
C ASP A 126 -5.94 -4.94 -10.39
N TRP A 127 -5.86 -4.62 -11.66
CA TRP A 127 -5.48 -3.30 -12.14
C TRP A 127 -6.74 -2.52 -12.50
N VAL A 128 -6.96 -1.43 -11.79
CA VAL A 128 -8.21 -0.67 -11.81
C VAL A 128 -7.94 0.71 -12.39
N PRO A 129 -8.68 1.14 -13.42
CA PRO A 129 -8.57 2.53 -13.89
C PRO A 129 -8.79 3.51 -12.75
N THR A 130 -8.02 4.59 -12.71
CA THR A 130 -8.14 5.59 -11.63
C THR A 130 -9.55 6.17 -11.52
N THR A 131 -10.29 6.19 -12.63
CA THR A 131 -11.69 6.64 -12.67
C THR A 131 -12.67 5.67 -12.00
N ASP A 132 -12.26 4.41 -11.81
CA ASP A 132 -13.15 3.36 -11.31
C ASP A 132 -12.83 2.92 -9.87
N VAL A 133 -11.76 3.45 -9.28
CA VAL A 133 -11.35 3.08 -7.92
C VAL A 133 -12.46 3.33 -6.91
N ASP A 134 -13.13 4.47 -6.99
CA ASP A 134 -14.23 4.83 -6.07
C ASP A 134 -15.46 3.93 -6.22
N HIS A 135 -15.56 3.16 -7.30
CA HIS A 135 -16.69 2.24 -7.53
C HIS A 135 -16.48 0.89 -6.86
N ARG A 136 -15.32 0.65 -6.27
CA ARG A 136 -15.04 -0.58 -5.53
C ARG A 136 -15.27 -0.40 -4.04
N PRO A 137 -15.65 -1.47 -3.32
CA PRO A 137 -15.70 -1.41 -1.85
C PRO A 137 -14.27 -1.30 -1.32
N LEU A 138 -13.89 -0.11 -0.88
CA LEU A 138 -12.53 0.18 -0.44
C LEU A 138 -12.40 -0.01 1.07
N HIS A 139 -11.23 -0.50 1.51
CA HIS A 139 -10.80 -0.42 2.89
C HIS A 139 -10.87 1.04 3.36
N ALA A 140 -11.41 1.30 4.55
CA ALA A 140 -11.67 2.65 5.01
C ALA A 140 -10.43 3.55 5.02
N GLY A 141 -9.29 3.03 5.47
CA GLY A 141 -8.03 3.77 5.47
C GLY A 141 -7.53 4.10 4.07
N PHE A 142 -7.67 3.16 3.13
CA PHE A 142 -7.33 3.40 1.74
C PHE A 142 -8.27 4.41 1.09
N ALA A 143 -9.57 4.32 1.35
CA ALA A 143 -10.55 5.28 0.84
C ALA A 143 -10.21 6.72 1.26
N ALA A 144 -9.81 6.90 2.53
CA ALA A 144 -9.39 8.21 3.03
C ALA A 144 -8.09 8.71 2.38
N ALA A 145 -7.15 7.82 2.07
CA ALA A 145 -5.88 8.17 1.42
C ALA A 145 -6.02 8.41 -0.08
N TRP A 146 -6.99 7.79 -0.74
CA TRP A 146 -7.10 7.75 -2.20
C TRP A 146 -7.08 9.14 -2.87
N PRO A 147 -7.82 10.16 -2.41
CA PRO A 147 -7.73 11.49 -3.04
C PRO A 147 -6.32 12.06 -3.06
N HIS A 148 -5.55 11.85 -2.00
CA HIS A 148 -4.16 12.29 -1.89
C HIS A 148 -3.23 11.50 -2.81
N LEU A 149 -3.42 10.19 -2.87
CA LEU A 149 -2.64 9.31 -3.74
C LEU A 149 -2.92 9.60 -5.21
N ARG A 150 -4.19 9.80 -5.56
CA ARG A 150 -4.59 10.17 -6.91
C ARG A 150 -3.95 11.49 -7.36
N ALA A 151 -3.90 12.48 -6.47
CA ALA A 151 -3.25 13.76 -6.77
C ALA A 151 -1.76 13.59 -7.08
N ILE A 152 -1.06 12.72 -6.36
CA ILE A 152 0.36 12.38 -6.63
C ILE A 152 0.51 11.75 -8.01
N ILE A 153 -0.36 10.79 -8.35
CA ILE A 153 -0.36 10.11 -9.66
C ILE A 153 -0.61 11.11 -10.78
N ASP A 154 -1.62 11.95 -10.63
CA ASP A 154 -2.00 12.93 -11.64
C ASP A 154 -0.88 13.96 -11.87
N ALA A 155 -0.21 14.40 -10.81
CA ALA A 155 0.93 15.30 -10.89
C ALA A 155 2.11 14.64 -11.61
N ALA A 156 2.41 13.39 -11.33
CA ALA A 156 3.47 12.63 -12.00
C ALA A 156 3.15 12.43 -13.48
N ALA A 157 1.89 12.16 -13.83
CA ALA A 157 1.46 11.97 -15.21
C ALA A 157 1.46 13.26 -16.03
N ALA A 158 1.32 14.42 -15.38
CA ALA A 158 1.34 15.72 -16.03
C ALA A 158 2.76 16.29 -16.25
N ALA A 159 3.75 15.70 -15.59
CA ALA A 159 5.15 16.16 -15.68
C ALA A 159 5.83 15.74 -16.98
#